data_50d8c4342ff4ea7f9816b0cbc95451ff
#
_entry.id   50d8c4342ff4ea7f9816b0cbc95451ff
#
_cell.length_a   1.000
_cell.length_b   1.000
_cell.length_c   1.000
_cell.angle_alpha   90.00
_cell.angle_beta   90.00
_cell.angle_gamma   90.00
#
_symmetry.space_group_name_H-M   'P 1'
#
loop_
_entity.id
_entity.type
_entity.pdbx_description
1 polymer ?
#
loop_
_entity_poly.entity_id
_entity_poly.type
_entity_poly.pdbx_seq_one_letter_code
_entity_poly.pdbx_strand_id
1 'polypeptide(L)'
;APDYGLNLNRLDIPVNPYEVFKCDVPNMSTLLYFVVNDAFYNKALPKAQLPEGVLLGSLKDLSQQHPELVQQYYGKLADTSKDGITAFNTAFAQDGFMLYVPKGVVIEKPIQLVNILRADVNFMVSRRLLVVLEEGAQARLLVCDHAMDDVNFLSTQVVEVFAAENSVLD
;
A
#
# COMPACT_ATOMS: atom_id res chain seq x y z
N ALA A 1 -7.18 24.97 -17.77
CA ALA A 1 -7.20 23.85 -16.83
C ALA A 1 -5.82 23.21 -16.87
N PRO A 2 -5.21 22.85 -15.76
CA PRO A 2 -3.96 22.12 -15.79
C PRO A 2 -4.16 20.82 -16.55
N ASP A 3 -3.28 20.56 -17.49
CA ASP A 3 -3.21 19.27 -18.16
C ASP A 3 -2.57 18.28 -17.18
N TYR A 4 -3.40 17.50 -16.51
CA TYR A 4 -2.90 16.48 -15.58
C TYR A 4 -2.28 15.28 -16.31
N GLY A 5 -2.27 15.28 -17.65
CA GLY A 5 -1.75 14.19 -18.44
C GLY A 5 -2.22 12.85 -17.90
N LEU A 6 -3.37 12.35 -18.32
CA LEU A 6 -3.96 11.09 -17.82
C LEU A 6 -3.13 9.84 -18.21
N ASN A 7 -1.80 9.96 -18.12
CA ASN A 7 -0.92 8.81 -18.30
C ASN A 7 -1.02 7.91 -17.08
N LEU A 8 -1.52 6.70 -17.28
CA LEU A 8 -1.43 5.65 -16.27
C LEU A 8 0.05 5.32 -16.01
N ASN A 9 0.37 5.02 -14.76
CA ASN A 9 1.68 4.55 -14.40
C ASN A 9 2.07 3.33 -15.25
N ARG A 10 3.26 3.40 -15.83
CA ARG A 10 3.93 2.23 -16.38
C ARG A 10 4.62 1.55 -15.22
N LEU A 11 4.13 0.39 -14.79
CA LEU A 11 4.65 -0.38 -13.65
C LEU A 11 6.15 -0.77 -13.75
N ASP A 12 6.85 -0.25 -14.75
CA ASP A 12 8.24 -0.54 -15.05
C ASP A 12 9.15 0.67 -14.81
N ILE A 13 9.28 1.05 -13.53
CA ILE A 13 10.23 2.10 -13.14
C ILE A 13 11.53 1.44 -12.67
N PRO A 14 12.66 1.67 -13.34
CA PRO A 14 13.94 1.10 -12.98
C PRO A 14 14.59 1.85 -11.82
N VAL A 15 13.90 1.90 -10.69
CA VAL A 15 14.39 2.54 -9.46
C VAL A 15 14.45 1.50 -8.35
N ASN A 16 15.59 1.43 -7.68
CA ASN A 16 15.69 0.75 -6.40
C ASN A 16 15.41 1.76 -5.27
N PRO A 17 14.21 1.75 -4.68
CA PRO A 17 13.84 2.73 -3.65
C PRO A 17 14.73 2.62 -2.40
N TYR A 18 15.28 1.45 -2.09
CA TYR A 18 16.20 1.27 -0.95
C TYR A 18 17.53 2.03 -1.13
N GLU A 19 17.93 2.36 -2.36
CA GLU A 19 19.16 3.11 -2.64
C GLU A 19 18.93 4.63 -2.63
N VAL A 20 17.74 5.08 -2.99
CA VAL A 20 17.44 6.50 -3.17
C VAL A 20 16.67 7.11 -2.00
N PHE A 21 15.97 6.28 -1.23
CA PHE A 21 15.17 6.74 -0.11
C PHE A 21 16.06 7.00 1.12
N LYS A 22 16.08 8.25 1.55
CA LYS A 22 16.67 8.66 2.82
C LYS A 22 15.57 9.24 3.67
N CYS A 23 15.17 8.52 4.71
CA CYS A 23 14.20 9.00 5.68
C CYS A 23 14.93 9.69 6.84
N ASP A 24 14.52 10.90 7.16
CA ASP A 24 14.98 11.63 8.34
C ASP A 24 14.28 11.19 9.64
N VAL A 25 13.51 10.10 9.60
CA VAL A 25 12.89 9.53 10.80
C VAL A 25 14.00 8.85 11.62
N PRO A 26 14.36 9.39 12.79
CA PRO A 26 15.51 8.90 13.53
C PRO A 26 15.30 7.49 14.03
N ASN A 27 16.22 6.58 13.68
CA ASN A 27 16.50 5.30 14.33
C ASN A 27 15.32 4.40 14.70
N MET A 28 14.21 4.46 13.98
CA MET A 28 13.16 3.46 14.16
C MET A 28 13.59 2.17 13.44
N SER A 29 13.80 1.11 14.20
CA SER A 29 13.95 -0.24 13.64
C SER A 29 12.59 -0.69 13.09
N THR A 30 12.30 -0.34 11.83
CA THR A 30 11.04 -0.66 11.15
C THR A 30 11.23 -1.77 10.13
N LEU A 31 10.14 -2.42 9.76
CA LEU A 31 10.04 -3.26 8.58
C LEU A 31 9.70 -2.34 7.40
N LEU A 32 10.69 -2.01 6.57
CA LEU A 32 10.57 -1.02 5.52
C LEU A 32 10.12 -1.63 4.20
N TYR A 33 9.03 -1.11 3.65
CA TYR A 33 8.45 -1.50 2.37
C TYR A 33 8.15 -0.26 1.51
N PHE A 34 8.09 -0.46 0.20
CA PHE A 34 7.84 0.61 -0.76
C PHE A 34 6.69 0.31 -1.71
N VAL A 35 5.93 1.35 -2.01
CA VAL A 35 5.05 1.43 -3.18
C VAL A 35 5.61 2.51 -4.08
N VAL A 36 5.98 2.16 -5.30
CA VAL A 36 6.44 3.12 -6.30
C VAL A 36 5.29 3.41 -7.25
N ASN A 37 4.85 4.66 -7.23
CA ASN A 37 3.62 5.11 -7.86
C ASN A 37 2.40 4.38 -7.27
N ASP A 38 1.87 3.34 -7.94
CA ASP A 38 0.79 2.48 -7.45
C ASP A 38 1.19 0.99 -7.32
N ALA A 39 2.44 0.65 -7.66
CA ALA A 39 2.93 -0.72 -7.62
C ALA A 39 3.74 -1.02 -6.37
N PHE A 40 3.42 -2.13 -5.70
CA PHE A 40 4.25 -2.63 -4.61
C PHE A 40 5.63 -3.08 -5.13
N TYR A 41 6.68 -2.59 -4.48
CA TYR A 41 8.06 -2.91 -4.88
C TYR A 41 8.52 -4.21 -4.22
N ASN A 42 8.56 -5.29 -5.01
CA ASN A 42 8.88 -6.64 -4.53
C ASN A 42 10.31 -7.12 -4.88
N LYS A 43 11.12 -6.33 -5.60
CA LYS A 43 12.42 -6.78 -6.12
C LYS A 43 13.51 -6.97 -5.06
N ALA A 44 13.35 -6.36 -3.88
CA ALA A 44 14.33 -6.46 -2.79
C ALA A 44 13.62 -6.40 -1.44
N LEU A 45 12.75 -7.38 -1.19
CA LEU A 45 12.06 -7.46 0.09
C LEU A 45 13.07 -7.71 1.23
N PRO A 46 12.96 -6.99 2.34
CA PRO A 46 13.78 -7.26 3.51
C PRO A 46 13.57 -8.71 3.94
N LYS A 47 14.66 -9.39 4.32
CA LYS A 47 14.64 -10.76 4.85
C LYS A 47 13.99 -10.85 6.25
N ALA A 48 13.16 -9.87 6.62
CA ALA A 48 12.46 -9.90 7.89
C ALA A 48 11.49 -11.07 7.91
N GLN A 49 11.63 -11.94 8.88
CA GLN A 49 10.64 -12.97 9.13
C GLN A 49 9.42 -12.30 9.78
N LEU A 50 8.35 -12.21 9.01
CA LEU A 50 7.04 -11.92 9.58
C LEU A 50 6.55 -13.14 10.37
N PRO A 51 5.73 -12.95 11.41
CA PRO A 51 5.08 -14.06 12.09
C PRO A 51 4.32 -14.98 11.13
N GLU A 52 4.20 -16.25 11.49
CA GLU A 52 3.48 -17.24 10.68
C GLU A 52 2.04 -16.79 10.38
N GLY A 53 1.61 -16.98 9.14
CA GLY A 53 0.28 -16.63 8.67
C GLY A 53 0.06 -15.17 8.32
N VAL A 54 1.01 -14.26 8.63
CA VAL A 54 0.94 -12.87 8.17
C VAL A 54 1.16 -12.81 6.67
N LEU A 55 0.25 -12.12 5.96
CA LEU A 55 0.39 -11.83 4.54
C LEU A 55 0.66 -10.33 4.39
N LEU A 56 1.73 -9.98 3.69
CA LEU A 56 2.11 -8.61 3.41
C LEU A 56 2.71 -8.50 2.02
N GLY A 57 2.22 -7.56 1.22
CA GLY A 57 2.78 -7.35 -0.12
C GLY A 57 1.84 -6.67 -1.11
N SER A 58 2.09 -6.96 -2.39
CA SER A 58 1.26 -6.51 -3.50
C SER A 58 -0.17 -7.02 -3.33
N LEU A 59 -1.13 -6.10 -3.36
CA LEU A 59 -2.55 -6.47 -3.33
C LEU A 59 -2.93 -7.30 -4.55
N LYS A 60 -2.37 -6.97 -5.72
CA LYS A 60 -2.57 -7.72 -6.95
C LYS A 60 -2.06 -9.16 -6.82
N ASP A 61 -0.82 -9.35 -6.35
CA ASP A 61 -0.22 -10.69 -6.22
C ASP A 61 -1.00 -11.52 -5.17
N LEU A 62 -1.33 -10.91 -4.04
CA LEU A 62 -2.12 -11.56 -2.98
C LEU A 62 -3.55 -11.89 -3.43
N SER A 63 -4.15 -11.08 -4.31
CA SER A 63 -5.47 -11.40 -4.89
C SER A 63 -5.44 -12.65 -5.77
N GLN A 64 -4.31 -12.95 -6.37
CA GLN A 64 -4.12 -14.16 -7.18
C GLN A 64 -3.77 -15.38 -6.32
N GLN A 65 -2.98 -15.19 -5.26
CA GLN A 65 -2.55 -16.27 -4.36
C GLN A 65 -3.62 -16.65 -3.34
N HIS A 66 -4.40 -15.68 -2.88
CA HIS A 66 -5.42 -15.82 -1.84
C HIS A 66 -6.76 -15.16 -2.26
N PRO A 67 -7.38 -15.56 -3.39
CA PRO A 67 -8.54 -14.88 -3.97
C PRO A 67 -9.72 -14.79 -3.02
N GLU A 68 -10.01 -15.86 -2.29
CA GLU A 68 -11.15 -15.89 -1.37
C GLU A 68 -10.98 -14.90 -0.21
N LEU A 69 -9.77 -14.83 0.35
CA LEU A 69 -9.46 -13.89 1.42
C LEU A 69 -9.61 -12.44 0.94
N VAL A 70 -9.02 -12.11 -0.22
CA VAL A 70 -9.09 -10.74 -0.74
C VAL A 70 -10.54 -10.35 -1.09
N GLN A 71 -11.30 -11.25 -1.70
CA GLN A 71 -12.72 -11.01 -2.04
C GLN A 71 -13.60 -10.76 -0.80
N GLN A 72 -13.23 -11.33 0.34
CA GLN A 72 -13.95 -11.12 1.60
C GLN A 72 -13.89 -9.67 2.07
N TYR A 73 -12.78 -8.96 1.80
CA TYR A 73 -12.52 -7.63 2.37
C TYR A 73 -12.43 -6.52 1.33
N TYR A 74 -11.83 -6.75 0.17
CA TYR A 74 -11.59 -5.72 -0.83
C TYR A 74 -12.91 -5.11 -1.36
N GLY A 75 -13.01 -3.77 -1.28
CA GLY A 75 -14.17 -3.03 -1.77
C GLY A 75 -15.42 -3.18 -0.90
N LYS A 76 -15.32 -3.68 0.32
CA LYS A 76 -16.49 -3.88 1.19
C LYS A 76 -16.83 -2.65 2.02
N LEU A 77 -15.85 -1.79 2.31
CA LEU A 77 -16.05 -0.52 3.02
C LEU A 77 -16.08 0.66 2.06
N ALA A 78 -15.29 0.60 1.00
CA ALA A 78 -15.18 1.64 -0.02
C ALA A 78 -16.35 1.56 -1.02
N ASP A 79 -17.47 2.18 -0.69
CA ASP A 79 -18.70 2.17 -1.50
C ASP A 79 -18.56 3.11 -2.71
N THR A 80 -18.35 2.54 -3.87
CA THR A 80 -18.19 3.26 -5.15
C THR A 80 -19.48 3.95 -5.64
N SER A 81 -20.63 3.61 -5.08
CA SER A 81 -21.90 4.23 -5.46
C SER A 81 -22.13 5.59 -4.79
N LYS A 82 -21.41 5.88 -3.71
CA LYS A 82 -21.58 7.10 -2.89
C LYS A 82 -20.53 8.17 -3.14
N ASP A 83 -19.36 7.78 -3.64
CA ASP A 83 -18.25 8.71 -3.82
C ASP A 83 -17.54 8.51 -5.17
N GLY A 84 -17.50 9.57 -5.98
CA GLY A 84 -16.90 9.56 -7.30
C GLY A 84 -15.38 9.37 -7.27
N ILE A 85 -14.68 9.83 -6.23
CA ILE A 85 -13.23 9.62 -6.08
C ILE A 85 -12.94 8.15 -5.78
N THR A 86 -13.73 7.52 -4.91
CA THR A 86 -13.65 6.09 -4.65
C THR A 86 -13.93 5.26 -5.90
N ALA A 87 -14.95 5.63 -6.68
CA ALA A 87 -15.26 4.98 -7.94
C ALA A 87 -14.12 5.11 -8.95
N PHE A 88 -13.58 6.33 -9.09
CA PHE A 88 -12.43 6.61 -9.96
C PHE A 88 -11.20 5.79 -9.55
N ASN A 89 -10.84 5.83 -8.27
CA ASN A 89 -9.73 5.03 -7.75
C ASN A 89 -9.92 3.54 -8.04
N THR A 90 -11.11 3.02 -7.79
CA THR A 90 -11.42 1.59 -8.02
C THR A 90 -11.31 1.20 -9.49
N ALA A 91 -11.70 2.09 -10.42
CA ALA A 91 -11.63 1.85 -11.87
C ALA A 91 -10.17 1.84 -12.39
N PHE A 92 -9.27 2.59 -11.76
CA PHE A 92 -7.90 2.79 -12.26
C PHE A 92 -6.81 2.17 -11.37
N ALA A 93 -7.15 1.59 -10.22
CA ALA A 93 -6.18 0.91 -9.37
C ALA A 93 -5.59 -0.32 -10.09
N GLN A 94 -4.26 -0.36 -10.22
CA GLN A 94 -3.54 -1.45 -10.88
C GLN A 94 -2.93 -2.42 -9.88
N ASP A 95 -2.56 -1.91 -8.70
CA ASP A 95 -1.99 -2.65 -7.58
C ASP A 95 -2.26 -1.87 -6.28
N GLY A 96 -1.57 -2.21 -5.23
CA GLY A 96 -1.64 -1.59 -3.92
C GLY A 96 -0.87 -2.39 -2.89
N PHE A 97 -1.13 -2.09 -1.64
CA PHE A 97 -0.55 -2.79 -0.51
C PHE A 97 -1.63 -3.52 0.28
N MET A 98 -1.35 -4.74 0.69
CA MET A 98 -2.18 -5.49 1.63
C MET A 98 -1.36 -5.95 2.83
N LEU A 99 -1.95 -5.80 4.00
CA LEU A 99 -1.51 -6.40 5.25
C LEU A 99 -2.66 -7.22 5.85
N TYR A 100 -2.43 -8.50 6.05
CA TYR A 100 -3.32 -9.39 6.78
C TYR A 100 -2.58 -9.96 7.99
N VAL A 101 -3.16 -9.79 9.17
CA VAL A 101 -2.61 -10.31 10.43
C VAL A 101 -3.61 -11.29 11.04
N PRO A 102 -3.26 -12.59 11.13
CA PRO A 102 -4.17 -13.61 11.64
C PRO A 102 -4.43 -13.46 13.14
N LYS A 103 -5.46 -14.16 13.59
CA LYS A 103 -5.95 -14.13 14.99
C LYS A 103 -4.82 -14.31 16.01
N GLY A 104 -4.76 -13.37 16.96
CA GLY A 104 -3.85 -13.38 18.09
C GLY A 104 -2.39 -13.12 17.76
N VAL A 105 -2.07 -12.83 16.50
CA VAL A 105 -0.68 -12.54 16.08
C VAL A 105 -0.32 -11.09 16.35
N VAL A 106 0.87 -10.87 16.90
CA VAL A 106 1.43 -9.54 17.19
C VAL A 106 2.66 -9.32 16.33
N ILE A 107 2.64 -8.23 15.54
CA ILE A 107 3.80 -7.77 14.79
C ILE A 107 4.53 -6.73 15.65
N GLU A 108 5.63 -7.15 16.30
CA GLU A 108 6.33 -6.30 17.27
C GLU A 108 6.99 -5.06 16.63
N LYS A 109 7.61 -5.24 15.46
CA LYS A 109 8.26 -4.14 14.75
C LYS A 109 7.26 -3.35 13.93
N PRO A 110 7.28 -2.00 13.98
CA PRO A 110 6.45 -1.21 13.11
C PRO A 110 6.72 -1.50 11.62
N ILE A 111 5.67 -1.61 10.85
CA ILE A 111 5.74 -1.65 9.39
C ILE A 111 5.79 -0.22 8.90
N GLN A 112 6.79 0.13 8.10
CA GLN A 112 6.88 1.42 7.45
C GLN A 112 6.66 1.24 5.95
N LEU A 113 5.54 1.78 5.46
CA LEU A 113 5.19 1.80 4.04
C LEU A 113 5.50 3.17 3.47
N VAL A 114 6.44 3.23 2.56
CA VAL A 114 6.84 4.47 1.90
C VAL A 114 6.31 4.47 0.48
N ASN A 115 5.42 5.40 0.21
CA ASN A 115 4.91 5.66 -1.13
C ASN A 115 5.84 6.67 -1.83
N ILE A 116 6.39 6.28 -2.96
CA ILE A 116 7.24 7.13 -3.79
C ILE A 116 6.51 7.45 -5.08
N LEU A 117 6.35 8.74 -5.37
CA LEU A 117 5.86 9.23 -6.66
C LEU A 117 7.05 9.64 -7.52
N ARG A 118 7.23 8.98 -8.65
CA ARG A 118 8.33 9.23 -9.58
C ARG A 118 7.93 9.02 -11.02
N ALA A 119 8.15 10.04 -11.85
CA ALA A 119 7.97 9.97 -13.30
C ALA A 119 8.73 11.09 -14.01
N ASP A 120 8.96 10.91 -15.30
CA ASP A 120 9.52 11.91 -16.22
C ASP A 120 8.44 12.68 -17.01
N VAL A 121 7.19 12.34 -16.79
CA VAL A 121 6.02 12.95 -17.43
C VAL A 121 4.90 13.18 -16.40
N ASN A 122 3.96 14.06 -16.73
CA ASN A 122 2.74 14.21 -15.95
C ASN A 122 1.96 12.89 -15.92
N PHE A 123 1.48 12.46 -14.76
CA PHE A 123 0.87 11.14 -14.60
C PHE A 123 -0.19 11.09 -13.50
N MET A 124 -0.92 9.99 -13.46
CA MET A 124 -1.83 9.70 -12.37
C MET A 124 -1.57 8.33 -11.75
N VAL A 125 -1.82 8.22 -10.46
CA VAL A 125 -1.76 6.97 -9.70
C VAL A 125 -3.02 6.78 -8.87
N SER A 126 -3.47 5.55 -8.78
CA SER A 126 -4.62 5.15 -7.97
C SER A 126 -4.19 4.03 -7.03
N ARG A 127 -3.91 4.38 -5.78
CA ARG A 127 -3.36 3.45 -4.78
C ARG A 127 -4.47 2.85 -3.93
N ARG A 128 -4.27 1.58 -3.58
CA ARG A 128 -5.13 0.85 -2.63
C ARG A 128 -4.29 0.39 -1.44
N LEU A 129 -4.87 0.54 -0.26
CA LEU A 129 -4.31 0.01 0.99
C LEU A 129 -5.40 -0.81 1.67
N LEU A 130 -5.17 -2.11 1.82
CA LEU A 130 -6.06 -3.01 2.52
C LEU A 130 -5.37 -3.56 3.76
N VAL A 131 -5.92 -3.28 4.93
CA VAL A 131 -5.41 -3.77 6.21
C VAL A 131 -6.49 -4.61 6.88
N VAL A 132 -6.14 -5.83 7.24
CA VAL A 132 -7.04 -6.76 7.94
C VAL A 132 -6.33 -7.27 9.18
N LEU A 133 -6.93 -7.00 10.34
CA LEU A 133 -6.51 -7.55 11.63
C LEU A 133 -7.61 -8.43 12.17
N GLU A 134 -7.31 -9.70 12.33
CA GLU A 134 -8.22 -10.66 12.96
C GLU A 134 -8.30 -10.43 14.48
N GLU A 135 -9.18 -11.17 15.15
CA GLU A 135 -9.40 -11.07 16.60
C GLU A 135 -8.09 -11.13 17.40
N GLY A 136 -7.84 -10.12 18.23
CA GLY A 136 -6.65 -10.02 19.07
C GLY A 136 -5.33 -9.76 18.32
N ALA A 137 -5.37 -9.56 17.01
CA ALA A 137 -4.18 -9.24 16.22
C ALA A 137 -3.67 -7.82 16.51
N GLN A 138 -2.35 -7.63 16.44
CA GLN A 138 -1.77 -6.30 16.70
C GLN A 138 -0.70 -5.97 15.65
N ALA A 139 -0.75 -4.73 15.15
CA ALA A 139 0.24 -4.18 14.23
C ALA A 139 0.40 -2.67 14.40
N ARG A 140 1.57 -2.16 14.01
CA ARG A 140 1.81 -0.72 13.86
C ARG A 140 2.20 -0.44 12.41
N LEU A 141 1.53 0.54 11.79
CA LEU A 141 1.72 0.87 10.38
C LEU A 141 1.97 2.38 10.21
N LEU A 142 3.18 2.73 9.80
CA LEU A 142 3.54 4.09 9.43
C LEU A 142 3.51 4.21 7.91
N VAL A 143 2.71 5.16 7.38
CA VAL A 143 2.62 5.44 5.95
C VAL A 143 3.22 6.81 5.67
N CYS A 144 4.17 6.87 4.73
CA CYS A 144 4.82 8.10 4.30
C CYS A 144 4.65 8.30 2.79
N ASP A 145 4.51 9.55 2.35
CA ASP A 145 4.41 9.91 0.93
C ASP A 145 5.56 10.84 0.54
N HIS A 146 6.22 10.53 -0.58
CA HIS A 146 7.31 11.32 -1.15
C HIS A 146 7.14 11.49 -2.66
N ALA A 147 7.21 12.73 -3.14
CA ALA A 147 7.36 13.05 -4.57
C ALA A 147 8.84 13.36 -4.84
N MET A 148 9.42 12.73 -5.85
CA MET A 148 10.85 12.84 -6.14
C MET A 148 11.15 13.72 -7.35
N ASP A 149 10.20 13.91 -8.24
CA ASP A 149 10.36 14.62 -9.50
C ASP A 149 9.43 15.84 -9.55
N ASP A 150 9.87 16.89 -10.27
CA ASP A 150 9.11 18.13 -10.48
C ASP A 150 8.15 17.95 -11.68
N VAL A 151 7.14 17.13 -11.49
CA VAL A 151 6.09 16.86 -12.48
C VAL A 151 4.72 17.03 -11.85
N ASN A 152 3.70 17.31 -12.68
CA ASN A 152 2.33 17.32 -12.18
C ASN A 152 1.81 15.88 -12.07
N PHE A 153 1.20 15.56 -10.94
CA PHE A 153 0.57 14.27 -10.74
C PHE A 153 -0.79 14.39 -10.06
N LEU A 154 -1.66 13.44 -10.37
CA LEU A 154 -2.91 13.19 -9.65
C LEU A 154 -2.73 11.89 -8.86
N SER A 155 -2.77 11.97 -7.55
CA SER A 155 -2.75 10.79 -6.68
C SER A 155 -4.08 10.64 -5.97
N THR A 156 -4.70 9.47 -6.12
CA THR A 156 -5.85 9.06 -5.32
C THR A 156 -5.47 7.84 -4.49
N GLN A 157 -5.98 7.78 -3.26
CA GLN A 157 -5.75 6.64 -2.38
C GLN A 157 -7.04 6.26 -1.68
N VAL A 158 -7.37 4.97 -1.69
CA VAL A 158 -8.45 4.39 -0.90
C VAL A 158 -7.85 3.43 0.11
N VAL A 159 -8.19 3.64 1.36
CA VAL A 159 -7.74 2.82 2.50
C VAL A 159 -8.95 2.11 3.09
N GLU A 160 -8.87 0.79 3.20
CA GLU A 160 -9.86 -0.04 3.88
C GLU A 160 -9.19 -0.76 5.05
N VAL A 161 -9.73 -0.59 6.25
CA VAL A 161 -9.20 -1.22 7.47
C VAL A 161 -10.29 -2.04 8.13
N PHE A 162 -10.02 -3.32 8.29
CA PHE A 162 -10.86 -4.25 9.06
C PHE A 162 -10.13 -4.60 10.35
N ALA A 163 -10.68 -4.19 11.46
CA ALA A 163 -10.17 -4.47 12.79
C ALA A 163 -11.21 -5.30 13.56
N ALA A 164 -10.92 -6.56 13.76
CA ALA A 164 -11.80 -7.46 14.50
C ALA A 164 -11.73 -7.21 16.00
N GLU A 165 -12.52 -7.92 16.78
CA GLU A 165 -12.61 -7.75 18.23
C GLU A 165 -11.24 -7.87 18.90
N ASN A 166 -10.93 -6.97 19.84
CA ASN A 166 -9.67 -6.88 20.59
C ASN A 166 -8.41 -6.75 19.70
N SER A 167 -8.53 -6.44 18.42
CA SER A 167 -7.37 -6.11 17.59
C SER A 167 -6.89 -4.67 17.83
N VAL A 168 -5.59 -4.42 17.57
CA VAL A 168 -4.98 -3.09 17.73
C VAL A 168 -4.20 -2.73 16.49
N LEU A 169 -4.58 -1.63 15.85
CA LEU A 169 -3.81 -0.98 14.79
C LEU A 169 -3.41 0.42 15.25
N ASP A 170 -2.10 0.66 15.32
CA ASP A 170 -1.50 1.96 15.62
C ASP A 170 -0.84 2.52 14.37
#